data_b1cc1face126545de24719b8f65bcad6
#
_entry.id   b1cc1face126545de24719b8f65bcad6
#
_cell.length_a   1.000
_cell.length_b   1.000
_cell.length_c   1.000
_cell.angle_alpha   90.00
_cell.angle_beta   90.00
_cell.angle_gamma   90.00
#
_symmetry.space_group_name_H-M   'P 1'
#
loop_
_entity.id
_entity.type
_entity.pdbx_description
1 polymer ?
#
loop_
_entity_poly.entity_id
_entity_poly.type
_entity_poly.pdbx_seq_one_letter_code
_entity_poly.pdbx_strand_id
1 'polypeptide(L)'
;MTNVDTDTDVDTDPVDVDFGESGLVPAIAQDVETGEVLMLAYVSPAALERTRETGEAHYYSRSREELWYKGGSSGHTQSVEEVRVDCDADTLLYLVDQSVGACHTGHRSCFYRTIDGENVGERVFDPDEVYE
;
A
#
# COMPACT_ATOMS: atom_id res chain seq x y z
N MET A 1 -19.12 -10.79 -17.77
CA MET A 1 -19.45 -10.88 -17.43
C MET A 1 -19.81 -10.74 -17.03
N THR A 2 -19.79 -10.62 -16.88
CA THR A 2 -20.28 -10.50 -16.37
C THR A 2 -20.63 -10.53 -15.80
N ASN A 3 -20.79 -10.41 -15.61
CA ASN A 3 -21.30 -10.45 -14.94
C ASN A 3 -21.46 -10.43 -14.44
N VAL A 4 -21.34 -10.21 -14.42
CA VAL A 4 -21.68 -10.16 -13.85
C VAL A 4 -22.03 -10.03 -13.33
N ASP A 5 -22.13 -9.85 -13.35
CA ASP A 5 -22.64 -9.69 -12.72
C ASP A 5 -23.13 -9.78 -12.17
N THR A 6 -23.32 -9.63 -12.29
CA THR A 6 -23.87 -9.76 -11.65
C THR A 6 -24.06 -10.31 -10.99
N ASP A 7 -24.30 -10.69 -11.21
CA ASP A 7 -24.32 -11.44 -10.26
C ASP A 7 -23.70 -10.94 -9.26
N THR A 8 -23.30 -10.30 -9.30
CA THR A 8 -22.64 -9.56 -8.45
C THR A 8 -23.26 -9.24 -7.14
N ASP A 9 -24.50 -9.25 -6.97
CA ASP A 9 -25.12 -8.90 -5.73
C ASP A 9 -24.69 -9.74 -4.59
N VAL A 10 -24.44 -11.02 -4.85
CA VAL A 10 -24.00 -11.90 -3.80
C VAL A 10 -22.59 -11.60 -3.38
N ASP A 11 -21.90 -10.79 -4.15
CA ASP A 11 -20.51 -10.52 -3.89
C ASP A 11 -20.29 -9.22 -3.15
N THR A 12 -21.35 -8.67 -2.57
CA THR A 12 -21.20 -7.42 -1.84
C THR A 12 -20.87 -7.62 -0.37
N ASP A 13 -20.83 -8.86 0.09
CA ASP A 13 -20.47 -9.14 1.48
C ASP A 13 -18.99 -8.83 1.70
N PRO A 14 -18.65 -8.10 2.78
CA PRO A 14 -17.25 -7.83 3.05
C PRO A 14 -16.45 -9.11 3.24
N VAL A 15 -15.18 -9.05 2.85
CA VAL A 15 -14.28 -10.18 3.00
C VAL A 15 -13.54 -10.02 4.31
N ASP A 16 -13.49 -11.10 5.10
CA ASP A 16 -12.73 -11.11 6.34
C ASP A 16 -11.29 -11.45 6.02
N VAL A 17 -10.38 -10.54 6.37
CA VAL A 17 -8.97 -10.73 6.12
C VAL A 17 -8.39 -11.70 7.15
N ASP A 18 -7.63 -12.68 6.69
CA ASP A 18 -6.99 -13.66 7.54
C ASP A 18 -5.60 -13.14 7.92
N PHE A 19 -5.49 -12.59 9.12
CA PHE A 19 -4.21 -12.04 9.59
C PHE A 19 -3.28 -13.11 10.15
N GLY A 20 -3.76 -14.35 10.30
CA GLY A 20 -2.94 -15.44 10.76
C GLY A 20 -2.45 -15.25 12.18
N GLU A 21 -1.42 -16.03 12.53
CA GLU A 21 -0.89 -15.99 13.90
C GLU A 21 -0.05 -14.75 14.15
N SER A 22 0.59 -14.22 13.10
CA SER A 22 1.42 -13.04 13.27
C SER A 22 0.61 -11.78 13.48
N GLY A 23 -0.65 -11.79 13.05
CA GLY A 23 -1.48 -10.59 13.11
C GLY A 23 -1.17 -9.58 12.03
N LEU A 24 -0.37 -9.95 11.04
CA LEU A 24 0.04 -9.03 9.97
C LEU A 24 -0.13 -9.71 8.61
N VAL A 25 -0.54 -8.92 7.62
CA VAL A 25 -0.56 -9.37 6.23
C VAL A 25 0.23 -8.39 5.39
N PRO A 26 0.85 -8.84 4.29
CA PRO A 26 1.52 -7.92 3.39
C PRO A 26 0.50 -7.11 2.59
N ALA A 27 0.87 -5.89 2.28
CA ALA A 27 0.06 -5.02 1.46
C ALA A 27 0.95 -4.37 0.41
N ILE A 28 0.53 -4.47 -0.83
CA ILE A 28 1.23 -3.87 -1.96
C ILE A 28 0.51 -2.57 -2.28
N ALA A 29 1.26 -1.47 -2.45
CA ALA A 29 0.69 -0.22 -2.90
C ALA A 29 1.02 -0.06 -4.38
N GLN A 30 -0.01 0.17 -5.18
CA GLN A 30 0.11 0.29 -6.62
C GLN A 30 -0.57 1.58 -7.05
N ASP A 31 0.09 2.33 -7.95
CA ASP A 31 -0.47 3.57 -8.46
C ASP A 31 -1.72 3.27 -9.27
N VAL A 32 -2.83 3.91 -8.89
CA VAL A 32 -4.13 3.63 -9.50
C VAL A 32 -4.17 4.07 -10.97
N GLU A 33 -3.37 5.07 -11.35
CA GLU A 33 -3.41 5.62 -12.70
C GLU A 33 -2.44 4.91 -13.65
N THR A 34 -1.24 4.61 -13.17
CA THR A 34 -0.20 4.07 -14.06
C THR A 34 -0.04 2.57 -13.92
N GLY A 35 -0.49 2.00 -12.81
CA GLY A 35 -0.28 0.59 -12.52
C GLY A 35 1.10 0.30 -11.95
N GLU A 36 1.90 1.33 -11.67
CA GLU A 36 3.23 1.12 -11.13
C GLU A 36 3.15 0.58 -9.71
N VAL A 37 3.91 -0.47 -9.42
CA VAL A 37 4.02 -1.00 -8.07
C VAL A 37 4.97 -0.11 -7.29
N LEU A 38 4.49 0.42 -6.17
CA LEU A 38 5.22 1.46 -5.44
C LEU A 38 5.98 0.91 -4.24
N MET A 39 5.36 0.02 -3.47
CA MET A 39 6.00 -0.50 -2.26
C MET A 39 5.24 -1.71 -1.75
N LEU A 40 5.87 -2.41 -0.80
CA LEU A 40 5.21 -3.45 -0.01
C LEU A 40 5.50 -3.19 1.45
N ALA A 41 4.49 -3.27 2.29
CA ALA A 41 4.66 -3.16 3.73
C ALA A 41 3.64 -4.07 4.40
N TYR A 42 3.56 -4.03 5.73
CA TYR A 42 2.68 -4.94 6.46
C TYR A 42 1.55 -4.16 7.10
N VAL A 43 0.41 -4.84 7.29
CA VAL A 43 -0.81 -4.23 7.78
C VAL A 43 -1.36 -5.08 8.91
N SER A 44 -1.64 -4.44 10.05
CA SER A 44 -2.35 -5.05 11.16
C SER A 44 -3.84 -4.76 11.01
N PRO A 45 -4.71 -5.43 11.79
CA PRO A 45 -6.13 -5.08 11.76
C PRO A 45 -6.39 -3.61 12.03
N ALA A 46 -5.65 -3.01 12.98
CA ALA A 46 -5.83 -1.59 13.30
C ALA A 46 -5.41 -0.71 12.12
N ALA A 47 -4.32 -1.07 11.42
CA ALA A 47 -3.86 -0.30 10.28
C ALA A 47 -4.89 -0.35 9.14
N LEU A 48 -5.48 -1.51 8.91
CA LEU A 48 -6.50 -1.64 7.87
C LEU A 48 -7.73 -0.79 8.23
N GLU A 49 -8.13 -0.84 9.49
CA GLU A 49 -9.29 -0.07 9.92
C GLU A 49 -9.06 1.42 9.75
N ARG A 50 -7.86 1.91 10.13
CA ARG A 50 -7.53 3.32 9.96
C ARG A 50 -7.51 3.72 8.51
N THR A 51 -6.96 2.85 7.65
CA THR A 51 -6.94 3.12 6.21
C THR A 51 -8.37 3.26 5.68
N ARG A 52 -9.26 2.39 6.11
CA ARG A 52 -10.65 2.44 5.65
C ARG A 52 -11.39 3.66 6.17
N GLU A 53 -11.09 4.07 7.40
CA GLU A 53 -11.74 5.23 8.01
C GLU A 53 -11.29 6.54 7.39
N THR A 54 -9.99 6.66 7.12
CA THR A 54 -9.42 7.93 6.69
C THR A 54 -9.29 8.07 5.19
N GLY A 55 -9.26 6.95 4.47
CA GLY A 55 -8.99 6.97 3.04
C GLY A 55 -7.53 7.15 2.71
N GLU A 56 -6.65 7.08 3.71
CA GLU A 56 -5.21 7.23 3.52
C GLU A 56 -4.49 6.02 4.08
N ALA A 57 -3.39 5.63 3.42
CA ALA A 57 -2.74 4.37 3.73
C ALA A 57 -2.07 4.39 5.09
N HIS A 58 -2.39 3.38 5.88
CA HIS A 58 -1.74 3.10 7.15
C HIS A 58 -1.18 1.70 7.09
N TYR A 59 -0.03 1.51 7.72
CA TYR A 59 0.68 0.24 7.74
C TYR A 59 1.11 -0.04 9.18
N TYR A 60 1.73 -1.17 9.39
CA TYR A 60 2.34 -1.52 10.67
C TYR A 60 3.84 -1.59 10.49
N SER A 61 4.58 -0.82 11.29
CA SER A 61 6.04 -0.85 11.25
C SER A 61 6.52 -1.99 12.13
N ARG A 62 7.12 -3.01 11.51
CA ARG A 62 7.62 -4.16 12.28
C ARG A 62 8.84 -3.79 13.12
N SER A 63 9.68 -2.89 12.61
CA SER A 63 10.89 -2.51 13.33
C SER A 63 10.59 -1.66 14.55
N ARG A 64 9.57 -0.80 14.46
CA ARG A 64 9.18 0.06 15.58
C ARG A 64 7.99 -0.48 16.36
N GLU A 65 7.38 -1.55 15.86
CA GLU A 65 6.25 -2.22 16.50
C GLU A 65 5.12 -1.25 16.77
N GLU A 66 4.75 -0.48 15.75
CA GLU A 66 3.70 0.52 15.92
C GLU A 66 2.98 0.78 14.61
N LEU A 67 1.80 1.36 14.75
CA LEU A 67 1.00 1.84 13.62
C LEU A 67 1.78 2.92 12.89
N TRP A 68 1.76 2.88 11.57
CA TRP A 68 2.53 3.81 10.74
C TRP A 68 1.62 4.43 9.70
N TYR A 69 1.42 5.76 9.83
CA TYR A 69 0.69 6.54 8.84
C TYR A 69 1.68 6.94 7.73
N LYS A 70 1.48 6.39 6.55
CA LYS A 70 2.38 6.64 5.42
C LYS A 70 2.33 8.12 5.05
N GLY A 71 3.49 8.76 5.09
CA GLY A 71 3.59 10.17 4.74
C GLY A 71 3.31 11.11 5.89
N GLY A 72 3.15 10.60 7.12
CA GLY A 72 2.86 11.46 8.26
C GLY A 72 3.95 12.48 8.55
N SER A 73 5.20 12.13 8.27
CA SER A 73 6.33 13.06 8.47
C SER A 73 6.73 13.75 7.18
N SER A 74 6.74 13.02 6.07
CA SER A 74 7.27 13.54 4.81
C SER A 74 6.25 14.35 4.01
N GLY A 75 4.97 14.13 4.28
CA GLY A 75 3.91 14.71 3.46
C GLY A 75 3.60 13.89 2.21
N HIS A 76 4.34 12.81 1.97
CA HIS A 76 4.16 11.98 0.78
C HIS A 76 3.16 10.87 1.09
N THR A 77 1.91 11.26 1.25
CA THR A 77 0.83 10.36 1.64
C THR A 77 0.34 9.54 0.46
N GLN A 78 -0.46 8.52 0.77
CA GLN A 78 -1.10 7.68 -0.24
C GLN A 78 -2.61 7.76 -0.02
N SER A 79 -3.31 8.37 -0.97
CA SER A 79 -4.76 8.39 -0.94
C SER A 79 -5.26 7.07 -1.52
N VAL A 80 -5.98 6.30 -0.73
CA VAL A 80 -6.40 4.95 -1.11
C VAL A 80 -7.74 5.02 -1.83
N GLU A 81 -7.73 4.64 -3.11
CA GLU A 81 -8.94 4.63 -3.91
C GLU A 81 -9.70 3.33 -3.74
N GLU A 82 -8.99 2.23 -3.54
CA GLU A 82 -9.61 0.92 -3.46
C GLU A 82 -8.67 -0.02 -2.73
N VAL A 83 -9.23 -0.91 -1.91
CA VAL A 83 -8.46 -1.97 -1.24
C VAL A 83 -8.97 -3.29 -1.76
N ARG A 84 -8.07 -4.09 -2.32
CA ARG A 84 -8.40 -5.43 -2.78
C ARG A 84 -7.73 -6.45 -1.88
N VAL A 85 -8.34 -7.63 -1.78
CA VAL A 85 -7.80 -8.74 -1.02
C VAL A 85 -7.66 -9.92 -1.96
N ASP A 86 -6.62 -10.73 -1.76
CA ASP A 86 -6.39 -11.84 -2.68
C ASP A 86 -7.30 -13.02 -2.36
N CYS A 87 -7.15 -14.10 -3.14
CA CYS A 87 -8.15 -15.18 -3.15
C CYS A 87 -8.21 -15.97 -1.85
N ASP A 88 -7.11 -16.00 -1.07
CA ASP A 88 -7.12 -16.67 0.24
C ASP A 88 -7.12 -15.67 1.39
N ALA A 89 -7.36 -14.40 1.09
CA ALA A 89 -7.65 -13.36 2.06
C ALA A 89 -6.48 -13.06 3.01
N ASP A 90 -5.25 -13.25 2.56
CA ASP A 90 -4.08 -12.99 3.40
C ASP A 90 -3.10 -11.99 2.81
N THR A 91 -3.47 -11.29 1.74
CA THR A 91 -2.62 -10.26 1.11
C THR A 91 -3.51 -9.15 0.59
N LEU A 92 -3.10 -7.92 0.79
CA LEU A 92 -3.88 -6.76 0.38
C LEU A 92 -3.22 -6.04 -0.78
N LEU A 93 -4.03 -5.40 -1.61
CA LEU A 93 -3.56 -4.50 -2.65
C LEU A 93 -4.25 -3.16 -2.43
N TYR A 94 -3.45 -2.13 -2.15
CA TYR A 94 -3.94 -0.76 -2.03
C TYR A 94 -3.73 -0.08 -3.38
N LEU A 95 -4.82 0.33 -4.02
CA LEU A 95 -4.74 1.15 -5.22
C LEU A 95 -4.76 2.59 -4.76
N VAL A 96 -3.65 3.30 -5.01
CA VAL A 96 -3.43 4.59 -4.36
C VAL A 96 -3.08 5.68 -5.35
N ASP A 97 -3.32 6.91 -4.93
CA ASP A 97 -2.77 8.10 -5.55
C ASP A 97 -1.61 8.53 -4.67
N GLN A 98 -0.39 8.31 -5.15
CA GLN A 98 0.83 8.57 -4.38
C GLN A 98 1.27 10.02 -4.54
N SER A 99 1.37 10.73 -3.43
CA SER A 99 1.92 12.07 -3.45
C SER A 99 3.43 11.97 -3.53
N VAL A 100 4.01 12.50 -4.59
CA VAL A 100 5.42 12.59 -4.90
C VAL A 100 6.06 11.21 -5.06
N GLY A 101 6.60 10.62 -4.00
CA GLY A 101 7.27 9.34 -4.09
C GLY A 101 7.06 8.48 -2.87
N ALA A 102 7.07 7.16 -3.06
CA ALA A 102 6.81 6.22 -1.98
C ALA A 102 8.06 5.90 -1.16
N CYS A 103 9.23 5.95 -1.78
CA CYS A 103 10.45 5.47 -1.14
C CYS A 103 11.23 6.62 -0.49
N HIS A 104 11.73 6.37 0.73
CA HIS A 104 12.49 7.39 1.46
C HIS A 104 13.83 7.71 0.79
N THR A 105 14.24 6.91 -0.21
CA THR A 105 15.46 7.18 -0.97
C THR A 105 15.27 8.29 -1.99
N GLY A 106 14.05 8.80 -2.16
CA GLY A 106 13.74 9.81 -3.16
C GLY A 106 13.16 9.26 -4.43
N HIS A 107 13.02 7.94 -4.53
CA HIS A 107 12.46 7.31 -5.72
C HIS A 107 10.94 7.23 -5.62
N ARG A 108 10.28 7.27 -6.78
CA ARG A 108 8.84 7.12 -6.85
C ARG A 108 8.41 5.78 -6.28
N SER A 109 9.12 4.71 -6.67
CA SER A 109 8.83 3.35 -6.24
C SER A 109 10.00 2.83 -5.41
N CYS A 110 9.68 2.00 -4.42
CA CYS A 110 10.72 1.29 -3.68
C CYS A 110 11.39 0.23 -4.53
N PHE A 111 10.76 -0.15 -5.62
CA PHE A 111 11.30 -1.17 -6.54
C PHE A 111 12.05 -0.51 -7.69
N TYR A 112 13.11 0.20 -7.37
CA TYR A 112 13.85 1.00 -8.36
C TYR A 112 15.12 0.34 -8.84
N ARG A 113 15.45 -0.86 -8.36
CA ARG A 113 16.65 -1.59 -8.77
C ARG A 113 16.28 -2.99 -9.21
N THR A 114 16.98 -3.49 -10.23
CA THR A 114 16.89 -4.91 -10.55
C THR A 114 17.73 -5.68 -9.56
N ILE A 115 17.58 -7.02 -9.58
CA ILE A 115 18.40 -7.87 -8.68
C ILE A 115 19.87 -7.77 -9.03
N ASP A 116 20.20 -7.38 -10.26
CA ASP A 116 21.58 -7.22 -10.69
C ASP A 116 22.12 -5.82 -10.38
N GLY A 117 21.31 -4.96 -9.77
CA GLY A 117 21.75 -3.65 -9.34
C GLY A 117 21.50 -2.52 -10.32
N GLU A 118 20.84 -2.81 -11.44
CA GLU A 118 20.54 -1.79 -12.42
C GLU A 118 19.40 -0.89 -11.95
N ASN A 119 19.57 0.42 -12.04
CA ASN A 119 18.54 1.38 -11.62
C ASN A 119 17.52 1.53 -12.75
N VAL A 120 16.27 1.16 -12.47
CA VAL A 120 15.18 1.24 -13.43
C VAL A 120 14.07 2.18 -12.95
N GLY A 121 14.29 2.86 -11.83
CA GLY A 121 13.26 3.72 -11.25
C GLY A 121 13.56 5.18 -11.45
N GLU A 122 12.60 6.00 -11.04
CA GLU A 122 12.69 7.45 -11.19
C GLU A 122 12.84 8.10 -9.83
N ARG A 123 13.81 9.01 -9.71
CA ARG A 123 13.98 9.79 -8.48
C ARG A 123 13.16 11.06 -8.62
N VAL A 124 12.26 11.30 -7.68
CA VAL A 124 11.28 12.38 -7.78
C VAL A 124 11.45 13.45 -6.71
N PHE A 125 12.30 13.21 -5.70
CA PHE A 125 12.59 14.25 -4.71
C PHE A 125 13.96 13.99 -4.09
N ASP A 126 14.48 14.99 -3.40
CA ASP A 126 15.77 14.90 -2.71
C ASP A 126 15.47 14.53 -1.25
N PRO A 127 15.86 13.34 -0.79
CA PRO A 127 15.55 12.94 0.59
C PRO A 127 16.19 13.86 1.63
N ASP A 128 17.31 14.49 1.32
CA ASP A 128 17.95 15.41 2.26
C ASP A 128 17.09 16.63 2.54
N GLU A 129 16.21 16.99 1.63
CA GLU A 129 15.31 18.13 1.82
C GLU A 129 14.07 17.77 2.60
N VAL A 130 13.75 16.49 2.73
CA VAL A 130 12.53 16.01 3.36
C VAL A 130 12.81 15.34 4.70
N TYR A 131 13.85 14.52 4.77
CA TYR A 131 14.15 13.71 5.95
C TYR A 131 15.41 14.23 6.64
N GLU A 132 15.37 15.42 7.10
CA GLU A 132 16.50 15.90 7.85
C GLU A 132 16.54 15.26 9.22
#